data_3425d1cd58fbf2b46cfa8945356981f7
#
_entry.id   3425d1cd58fbf2b46cfa8945356981f7
#
_cell.length_a   1.000
_cell.length_b   1.000
_cell.length_c   1.000
_cell.angle_alpha   90.00
_cell.angle_beta   90.00
_cell.angle_gamma   90.00
#
_symmetry.space_group_name_H-M   'P 1'
#
loop_
_entity.id
_entity.type
_entity.pdbx_description
1 polymer ?
#
loop_
_entity_poly.entity_id
_entity_poly.type
_entity_poly.pdbx_seq_one_letter_code
_entity_poly.pdbx_strand_id
1 'polypeptide(L)'
;MLGKNYIERVRNLQNLNKLDVLDLHSNKITKIENINHLTELRVLNLANNLITSVENLNGLISLTELNLRRNLIEYINGLSHCPRLQRIFLSNNRIDKFESIGESLKDAS
;
A
#
# COMPACT_ATOMS: atom_id res chain seq x y z
N MET A 1 8.24 -13.35 -3.89
CA MET A 1 6.80 -13.51 -4.04
C MET A 1 6.21 -14.16 -2.81
N LEU A 2 5.42 -13.40 -2.11
CA LEU A 2 4.88 -13.86 -0.84
C LEU A 2 3.36 -13.90 -0.83
N GLY A 3 2.75 -14.00 -2.02
CA GLY A 3 1.30 -14.08 -2.11
C GLY A 3 0.74 -15.40 -1.68
N LYS A 4 -0.53 -15.39 -1.31
CA LYS A 4 -1.31 -16.58 -0.95
C LYS A 4 -0.75 -17.34 0.24
N ASN A 5 -0.26 -16.62 1.22
CA ASN A 5 0.23 -17.21 2.47
C ASN A 5 -0.66 -16.77 3.63
N TYR A 6 -0.16 -16.95 4.83
CA TYR A 6 -0.90 -16.55 6.03
C TYR A 6 -0.14 -15.48 6.80
N ILE A 7 0.56 -14.62 6.07
CA ILE A 7 1.35 -13.56 6.68
C ILE A 7 0.41 -12.54 7.33
N GLU A 8 0.61 -12.28 8.60
CA GLU A 8 -0.23 -11.36 9.35
C GLU A 8 0.41 -9.99 9.53
N ARG A 9 1.73 -9.91 9.43
CA ARG A 9 2.45 -8.66 9.58
C ARG A 9 3.56 -8.54 8.56
N VAL A 10 3.76 -7.33 8.08
CA VAL A 10 4.88 -7.03 7.21
C VAL A 10 6.13 -6.93 8.07
N ARG A 11 7.10 -7.80 7.83
CA ARG A 11 8.34 -7.79 8.59
C ARG A 11 9.43 -8.53 7.82
N ASN A 12 10.64 -8.50 8.37
CA ASN A 12 11.79 -9.19 7.79
C ASN A 12 12.25 -8.62 6.45
N LEU A 13 11.99 -7.33 6.26
CA LEU A 13 12.38 -6.63 5.04
C LEU A 13 13.52 -5.63 5.28
N GLN A 14 14.12 -5.65 6.46
CA GLN A 14 15.03 -4.58 6.86
C GLN A 14 16.27 -4.42 6.00
N ASN A 15 16.69 -5.47 5.33
CA ASN A 15 17.90 -5.39 4.50
C ASN A 15 17.61 -5.30 3.00
N LEU A 16 16.36 -5.10 2.62
CA LEU A 16 15.96 -5.12 1.22
C LEU A 16 15.83 -3.70 0.65
N ASN A 17 16.83 -2.87 0.87
CA ASN A 17 16.76 -1.45 0.55
C ASN A 17 16.61 -1.14 -0.93
N LYS A 18 16.92 -2.08 -1.80
CA LYS A 18 16.84 -1.85 -3.25
C LYS A 18 15.67 -2.59 -3.89
N LEU A 19 14.74 -3.05 -3.07
CA LEU A 19 13.58 -3.78 -3.58
C LEU A 19 12.76 -2.90 -4.51
N ASP A 20 12.41 -3.43 -5.65
CA ASP A 20 11.67 -2.74 -6.70
C ASP A 20 10.18 -3.07 -6.66
N VAL A 21 9.87 -4.35 -6.49
CA VAL A 21 8.49 -4.83 -6.45
C VAL A 21 8.30 -5.69 -5.20
N LEU A 22 7.26 -5.36 -4.44
CA LEU A 22 6.90 -6.15 -3.27
C LEU A 22 5.46 -6.63 -3.45
N ASP A 23 5.30 -7.93 -3.56
CA ASP A 23 3.99 -8.53 -3.76
C ASP A 23 3.63 -9.38 -2.54
N LEU A 24 2.63 -8.91 -1.80
CA LEU A 24 2.15 -9.56 -0.59
C LEU A 24 0.64 -9.84 -0.68
N HIS A 25 0.13 -10.02 -1.89
CA HIS A 25 -1.30 -10.23 -2.06
C HIS A 25 -1.77 -11.54 -1.42
N SER A 26 -3.03 -11.58 -1.04
CA SER A 26 -3.70 -12.77 -0.51
C SER A 26 -3.03 -13.32 0.74
N ASN A 27 -2.83 -12.43 1.68
CA ASN A 27 -2.33 -12.78 3.01
C ASN A 27 -3.34 -12.31 4.06
N LYS A 28 -2.92 -12.11 5.29
CA LYS A 28 -3.80 -11.67 6.37
C LYS A 28 -3.24 -10.43 7.06
N ILE A 29 -2.61 -9.57 6.28
CA ILE A 29 -1.98 -8.35 6.78
C ILE A 29 -3.06 -7.36 7.19
N THR A 30 -2.93 -6.78 8.38
CA THR A 30 -3.91 -5.85 8.91
C THR A 30 -3.49 -4.40 8.83
N LYS A 31 -2.21 -4.11 8.61
CA LYS A 31 -1.77 -2.74 8.46
C LYS A 31 -0.49 -2.64 7.64
N ILE A 32 -0.33 -1.48 7.04
CA ILE A 32 0.88 -1.16 6.29
C ILE A 32 1.93 -0.69 7.31
N GLU A 33 3.05 -1.37 7.35
CA GLU A 33 4.11 -1.06 8.31
C GLU A 33 5.45 -1.63 7.84
N ASN A 34 6.52 -1.15 8.43
CA ASN A 34 7.87 -1.70 8.22
C ASN A 34 8.37 -1.65 6.78
N ILE A 35 7.90 -0.68 5.99
CA ILE A 35 8.31 -0.53 4.60
C ILE A 35 8.88 0.86 4.29
N ASN A 36 9.03 1.71 5.30
CA ASN A 36 9.43 3.10 5.08
C ASN A 36 10.85 3.26 4.56
N HIS A 37 11.66 2.23 4.68
CA HIS A 37 13.04 2.24 4.20
C HIS A 37 13.15 1.77 2.74
N LEU A 38 12.06 1.34 2.13
CA LEU A 38 12.07 0.82 0.77
C LEU A 38 11.96 1.97 -0.23
N THR A 39 13.01 2.79 -0.24
CA THR A 39 12.98 4.04 -1.01
C THR A 39 13.04 3.84 -2.52
N GLU A 40 13.37 2.63 -2.98
CA GLU A 40 13.40 2.33 -4.41
C GLU A 40 12.21 1.50 -4.86
N LEU A 41 11.28 1.22 -3.96
CA LEU A 41 10.10 0.42 -4.28
C LEU A 41 9.20 1.17 -5.25
N ARG A 42 8.87 0.53 -6.38
CA ARG A 42 8.01 1.11 -7.39
C ARG A 42 6.61 0.53 -7.39
N VAL A 43 6.49 -0.77 -7.08
CA VAL A 43 5.19 -1.44 -7.09
C VAL A 43 4.97 -2.16 -5.76
N LEU A 44 3.84 -1.86 -5.13
CA LEU A 44 3.45 -2.52 -3.89
C LEU A 44 2.07 -3.14 -4.08
N ASN A 45 2.00 -4.46 -4.00
CA ASN A 45 0.74 -5.19 -4.14
C ASN A 45 0.34 -5.77 -2.78
N LEU A 46 -0.72 -5.21 -2.23
CA LEU A 46 -1.30 -5.65 -0.95
C LEU A 46 -2.75 -6.05 -1.12
N ALA A 47 -3.13 -6.45 -2.32
CA ALA A 47 -4.51 -6.84 -2.61
C ALA A 47 -4.92 -8.06 -1.79
N ASN A 48 -6.18 -8.11 -1.45
CA ASN A 48 -6.77 -9.27 -0.79
C ASN A 48 -6.10 -9.56 0.57
N ASN A 49 -6.08 -8.54 1.41
CA ASN A 49 -5.59 -8.63 2.78
C ASN A 49 -6.68 -8.10 3.72
N LEU A 50 -6.31 -7.71 4.93
CA LEU A 50 -7.27 -7.25 5.94
C LEU A 50 -6.92 -5.84 6.43
N ILE A 51 -6.36 -5.02 5.55
CA ILE A 51 -5.92 -3.67 5.91
C ILE A 51 -7.13 -2.76 6.10
N THR A 52 -7.14 -1.99 7.17
CA THR A 52 -8.28 -1.13 7.51
C THR A 52 -8.06 0.34 7.19
N SER A 53 -6.82 0.76 7.01
CA SER A 53 -6.54 2.15 6.65
C SER A 53 -5.25 2.23 5.85
N VAL A 54 -5.17 3.25 5.00
CA VAL A 54 -3.94 3.54 4.27
C VAL A 54 -3.16 4.56 5.10
N GLU A 55 -1.97 4.16 5.53
CA GLU A 55 -1.10 5.00 6.35
C GLU A 55 0.32 4.50 6.24
N ASN A 56 1.25 5.18 6.89
CA ASN A 56 2.66 4.76 6.93
C ASN A 56 3.32 4.67 5.56
N LEU A 57 2.95 5.59 4.68
CA LEU A 57 3.52 5.61 3.33
C LEU A 57 4.73 6.54 3.19
N ASN A 58 5.14 7.19 4.26
CA ASN A 58 6.30 8.07 4.21
C ASN A 58 7.55 7.25 3.91
N GLY A 59 8.43 7.80 3.10
CA GLY A 59 9.63 7.10 2.66
C GLY A 59 9.50 6.40 1.32
N LEU A 60 8.29 6.19 0.83
CA LEU A 60 8.07 5.49 -0.43
C LEU A 60 8.12 6.48 -1.60
N ILE A 61 9.25 7.10 -1.78
CA ILE A 61 9.41 8.19 -2.73
C ILE A 61 9.46 7.75 -4.18
N SER A 62 9.65 6.47 -4.43
CA SER A 62 9.68 5.93 -5.79
C SER A 62 8.40 5.19 -6.18
N LEU A 63 7.45 5.08 -5.25
CA LEU A 63 6.26 4.27 -5.48
C LEU A 63 5.40 4.86 -6.60
N THR A 64 5.10 4.05 -7.61
CA THR A 64 4.27 4.45 -8.73
C THR A 64 2.94 3.70 -8.78
N GLU A 65 2.89 2.50 -8.21
CA GLU A 65 1.67 1.70 -8.26
C GLU A 65 1.41 1.06 -6.90
N LEU A 66 0.19 1.23 -6.40
CA LEU A 66 -0.23 0.70 -5.12
C LEU A 66 -1.55 -0.05 -5.32
N ASN A 67 -1.54 -1.35 -5.10
CA ASN A 67 -2.73 -2.17 -5.25
C ASN A 67 -3.26 -2.57 -3.87
N LEU A 68 -4.46 -2.08 -3.56
CA LEU A 68 -5.11 -2.31 -2.28
C LEU A 68 -6.52 -2.87 -2.46
N ARG A 69 -6.77 -3.50 -3.59
CA ARG A 69 -8.09 -4.09 -3.83
C ARG A 69 -8.41 -5.16 -2.80
N ARG A 70 -9.69 -5.26 -2.47
CA ARG A 70 -10.19 -6.33 -1.59
C ARG A 70 -9.53 -6.33 -0.22
N ASN A 71 -9.56 -5.16 0.39
CA ASN A 71 -9.15 -5.01 1.78
C ASN A 71 -10.36 -4.51 2.57
N LEU A 72 -10.13 -3.99 3.76
CA LEU A 72 -11.19 -3.46 4.62
C LEU A 72 -10.96 -1.99 4.89
N ILE A 73 -10.39 -1.29 3.92
CA ILE A 73 -9.96 0.10 4.09
C ILE A 73 -11.18 1.01 4.24
N GLU A 74 -11.19 1.78 5.33
CA GLU A 74 -12.27 2.73 5.60
C GLU A 74 -11.86 4.15 5.31
N TYR A 75 -10.59 4.49 5.44
CA TYR A 75 -10.13 5.81 5.05
C TYR A 75 -8.68 5.76 4.60
N ILE A 76 -8.30 6.80 3.87
CA ILE A 76 -7.00 6.91 3.23
C ILE A 76 -6.32 8.17 3.72
N ASN A 77 -5.05 8.03 4.08
CA ASN A 77 -4.25 9.13 4.56
C ASN A 77 -2.83 9.00 4.04
N GLY A 78 -2.15 10.11 3.90
CA GLY A 78 -0.72 10.10 3.60
C GLY A 78 -0.32 9.82 2.17
N LEU A 79 -1.24 9.92 1.21
CA LEU A 79 -0.88 9.71 -0.18
C LEU A 79 0.08 10.79 -0.70
N SER A 80 0.10 11.93 -0.07
CA SER A 80 1.02 13.01 -0.43
C SER A 80 2.48 12.63 -0.16
N HIS A 81 2.73 11.58 0.61
CA HIS A 81 4.08 11.09 0.84
C HIS A 81 4.63 10.32 -0.34
N CYS A 82 3.80 10.04 -1.34
CA CYS A 82 4.20 9.27 -2.51
C CYS A 82 4.12 10.16 -3.75
N PRO A 83 5.11 11.02 -3.97
CA PRO A 83 5.03 12.03 -5.03
C PRO A 83 5.02 11.44 -6.44
N ARG A 84 5.42 10.21 -6.62
CA ARG A 84 5.45 9.58 -7.94
C ARG A 84 4.32 8.60 -8.17
N LEU A 85 3.37 8.54 -7.24
CA LEU A 85 2.27 7.59 -7.36
C LEU A 85 1.39 7.95 -8.56
N GLN A 86 1.21 6.99 -9.45
CA GLN A 86 0.44 7.15 -10.68
C GLN A 86 -0.82 6.30 -10.70
N ARG A 87 -0.78 5.16 -10.03
CA ARG A 87 -1.91 4.22 -10.04
C ARG A 87 -2.18 3.71 -8.63
N ILE A 88 -3.44 3.80 -8.24
CA ILE A 88 -3.88 3.19 -6.99
C ILE A 88 -5.17 2.43 -7.28
N PHE A 89 -5.26 1.21 -6.79
CA PHE A 89 -6.43 0.36 -6.98
C PHE A 89 -7.08 0.13 -5.64
N LEU A 90 -8.33 0.57 -5.52
CA LEU A 90 -9.05 0.57 -4.25
C LEU A 90 -10.40 -0.14 -4.29
N SER A 91 -10.70 -0.87 -5.36
CA SER A 91 -12.00 -1.52 -5.47
C SER A 91 -12.20 -2.56 -4.36
N ASN A 92 -13.45 -2.74 -3.97
CA ASN A 92 -13.86 -3.72 -2.96
C ASN A 92 -13.26 -3.42 -1.58
N ASN A 93 -13.40 -2.16 -1.17
CA ASN A 93 -13.05 -1.71 0.16
C ASN A 93 -14.28 -1.04 0.80
N ARG A 94 -14.11 -0.45 1.96
CA ARG A 94 -15.20 0.18 2.72
C ARG A 94 -14.95 1.66 2.93
N ILE A 95 -14.47 2.35 1.92
CA ILE A 95 -14.01 3.71 2.07
C ILE A 95 -15.17 4.67 2.27
N ASP A 96 -15.18 5.33 3.43
CA ASP A 96 -16.17 6.32 3.80
C ASP A 96 -15.63 7.74 3.69
N LYS A 97 -14.32 7.89 3.84
CA LYS A 97 -13.72 9.20 3.98
C LYS A 97 -12.57 9.36 3.01
N PHE A 98 -12.61 10.42 2.24
CA PHE A 98 -11.62 10.69 1.22
C PHE A 98 -10.86 11.96 1.53
N GLU A 99 -10.46 12.16 2.77
CA GLU A 99 -9.92 13.44 3.21
C GLU A 99 -8.76 13.95 2.38
N SER A 100 -7.91 13.06 1.91
CA SER A 100 -6.75 13.47 1.13
C SER A 100 -6.80 13.06 -0.32
N ILE A 101 -7.73 12.18 -0.66
CA ILE A 101 -7.68 11.50 -1.95
C ILE A 101 -8.06 12.39 -3.11
N GLY A 102 -8.98 13.33 -2.90
CA GLY A 102 -9.44 14.20 -3.96
C GLY A 102 -8.35 15.08 -4.52
N GLU A 103 -7.42 15.49 -3.67
CA GLU A 103 -6.33 16.34 -4.11
C GLU A 103 -5.15 15.54 -4.63
N SER A 104 -4.90 14.39 -4.04
CA SER A 104 -3.71 13.61 -4.35
C SER A 104 -3.86 12.66 -5.50
N LEU A 105 -5.08 12.14 -5.72
CA LEU A 105 -5.31 11.09 -6.71
C LEU A 105 -6.62 11.32 -7.44
N LYS A 106 -6.65 12.35 -8.26
CA LYS A 106 -7.86 12.67 -9.02
C LYS A 106 -8.27 11.55 -9.96
N ASP A 107 -7.30 10.81 -10.45
CA ASP A 107 -7.55 9.76 -11.41
C ASP A 107 -7.53 8.36 -10.81
N ALA A 108 -7.64 8.26 -9.51
CA ALA A 108 -7.65 6.96 -8.84
C ALA A 108 -8.88 6.18 -9.24
N SER A 109 -8.71 4.89 -9.38
CA SER A 109 -9.81 4.02 -9.75
C SER A 109 -10.13 3.01 -8.66
#